data_7f87217651e2424c34bcc6cb5f4c4e40
#
_entry.id   7f87217651e2424c34bcc6cb5f4c4e40
#
_cell.length_a   1.000
_cell.length_b   1.000
_cell.length_c   1.000
_cell.angle_alpha   90.00
_cell.angle_beta   90.00
_cell.angle_gamma   90.00
#
_symmetry.space_group_name_H-M   'P 1'
#
loop_
_entity.id
_entity.type
_entity.pdbx_description
1 polymer ?
#
loop_
_entity_poly.entity_id
_entity_poly.type
_entity_poly.pdbx_seq_one_letter_code
_entity_poly.pdbx_strand_id
1 'polypeptide(L)'
;TGSVNSGLVQTRSAIEQAYKFLVNPSIAVSGGNFRNLRTIVPKGTCFNPNETAPCLHYGPHLMLAMDLIIRALSSAIPDRTAAGHVGDSWNVTLVGEDENGLFLSGESLVGGWGAYQGGDGESALIHSAAGDFKNFPIETQEQRYPLRILKYGLREGSGGIGNWVGGMGIIKEYEVLAPCRLQLWFER
;
A
#
# COMPACT_ATOMS: atom_id res chain seq x y z
N THR A 1 0.35 17.96 -13.86
CA THR A 1 0.48 16.74 -13.02
C THR A 1 -0.83 15.97 -13.07
N GLY A 2 -0.76 14.64 -13.10
CA GLY A 2 -1.95 13.79 -13.06
C GLY A 2 -2.71 13.87 -11.73
N SER A 3 -3.75 13.04 -11.57
CA SER A 3 -4.64 13.01 -10.39
C SER A 3 -4.04 12.31 -9.16
N VAL A 4 -2.73 12.40 -8.98
CA VAL A 4 -1.98 11.72 -7.90
C VAL A 4 -1.68 12.63 -6.70
N ASN A 5 -2.15 13.87 -6.70
CA ASN A 5 -1.87 14.78 -5.60
C ASN A 5 -2.64 14.39 -4.34
N SER A 6 -2.04 14.63 -3.18
CA SER A 6 -2.65 14.44 -1.86
C SER A 6 -3.01 15.77 -1.24
N GLY A 7 -4.22 15.89 -0.73
CA GLY A 7 -4.60 17.05 0.07
C GLY A 7 -3.77 17.13 1.37
N LEU A 8 -3.63 18.33 1.91
CA LEU A 8 -2.83 18.58 3.11
C LEU A 8 -3.29 17.75 4.32
N VAL A 9 -4.59 17.47 4.43
CA VAL A 9 -5.15 16.68 5.53
C VAL A 9 -4.66 15.24 5.45
N GLN A 10 -4.74 14.60 4.28
CA GLN A 10 -4.27 13.24 4.07
C GLN A 10 -2.76 13.14 4.28
N THR A 11 -2.01 14.11 3.78
CA THR A 11 -0.55 14.19 3.99
C THR A 11 -0.20 14.26 5.46
N ARG A 12 -0.88 15.12 6.23
CA ARG A 12 -0.67 15.20 7.69
C ARG A 12 -1.00 13.88 8.38
N SER A 13 -2.11 13.25 8.00
CA SER A 13 -2.50 11.95 8.57
C SER A 13 -1.45 10.87 8.32
N ALA A 14 -0.85 10.82 7.13
CA ALA A 14 0.23 9.87 6.83
C ALA A 14 1.50 10.15 7.68
N ILE A 15 1.88 11.41 7.85
CA ILE A 15 3.01 11.82 8.68
C ILE A 15 2.75 11.47 10.16
N GLU A 16 1.57 11.76 10.65
CA GLU A 16 1.14 11.44 12.01
C GLU A 16 1.12 9.93 12.25
N GLN A 17 0.67 9.15 11.26
CA GLN A 17 0.67 7.69 11.33
C GLN A 17 2.10 7.12 11.38
N ALA A 18 3.02 7.58 10.52
CA ALA A 18 4.42 7.19 10.57
C ALA A 18 5.06 7.52 11.92
N TYR A 19 4.82 8.73 12.42
CA TYR A 19 5.28 9.16 13.75
C TYR A 19 4.72 8.28 14.86
N LYS A 20 3.43 7.94 14.80
CA LYS A 20 2.75 7.10 15.77
C LYS A 20 3.34 5.70 15.83
N PHE A 21 3.65 5.10 14.69
CA PHE A 21 4.30 3.79 14.62
C PHE A 21 5.67 3.78 15.31
N LEU A 22 6.43 4.85 15.18
CA LEU A 22 7.79 4.93 15.72
C LEU A 22 7.82 5.29 17.20
N VAL A 23 6.95 6.21 17.65
CA VAL A 23 7.06 6.81 18.99
C VAL A 23 6.19 6.12 20.02
N ASN A 24 4.93 5.86 19.71
CA ASN A 24 3.97 5.33 20.67
C ASN A 24 2.99 4.34 20.02
N PRO A 25 3.45 3.19 19.47
CA PRO A 25 2.57 2.27 18.74
C PRO A 25 1.41 1.72 19.59
N SER A 26 1.64 1.46 20.87
CA SER A 26 0.69 0.78 21.76
C SER A 26 -0.35 1.69 22.40
N ILE A 27 -0.16 3.00 22.37
CA ILE A 27 -1.09 3.95 23.03
C ILE A 27 -2.21 4.31 22.06
N ALA A 28 -3.44 4.41 22.54
CA ALA A 28 -4.57 4.85 21.73
C ALA A 28 -4.31 6.21 21.07
N VAL A 29 -4.78 6.38 19.83
CA VAL A 29 -4.57 7.61 19.05
C VAL A 29 -5.37 8.76 19.69
N SER A 30 -4.68 9.87 19.92
CA SER A 30 -5.28 11.12 20.36
C SER A 30 -4.45 12.32 19.89
N GLY A 31 -5.03 13.52 19.84
CA GLY A 31 -4.30 14.72 19.47
C GLY A 31 -3.07 15.01 20.36
N GLY A 32 -3.08 14.52 21.59
CA GLY A 32 -1.95 14.64 22.51
C GLY A 32 -0.69 13.88 22.06
N ASN A 33 -0.84 12.80 21.31
CA ASN A 33 0.28 12.03 20.78
C ASN A 33 1.18 12.86 19.83
N PHE A 34 0.59 13.84 19.15
CA PHE A 34 1.26 14.64 18.11
C PHE A 34 1.69 16.02 18.58
N ARG A 35 1.60 16.28 19.89
CA ARG A 35 1.93 17.60 20.48
C ARG A 35 3.35 18.06 20.14
N ASN A 36 4.30 17.14 20.04
CA ASN A 36 5.70 17.41 19.74
C ASN A 36 6.05 17.28 18.24
N LEU A 37 5.05 16.98 17.41
CA LEU A 37 5.22 16.85 15.95
C LEU A 37 4.84 18.17 15.26
N ARG A 38 5.82 18.79 14.60
CA ARG A 38 5.59 19.93 13.73
C ARG A 38 5.72 19.49 12.27
N THR A 39 4.60 19.50 11.56
CA THR A 39 4.56 19.16 10.13
C THR A 39 4.66 20.42 9.28
N ILE A 40 5.62 20.46 8.37
CA ILE A 40 5.81 21.54 7.39
C ILE A 40 5.72 20.92 5.99
N VAL A 41 4.69 21.27 5.24
CA VAL A 41 4.47 20.80 3.87
C VAL A 41 4.36 22.00 2.94
N PRO A 42 5.36 22.25 2.08
CA PRO A 42 5.34 23.41 1.17
C PRO A 42 4.12 23.38 0.24
N LYS A 43 3.46 24.53 0.06
CA LYS A 43 2.34 24.66 -0.87
C LYS A 43 2.83 24.52 -2.33
N GLY A 44 1.98 23.98 -3.20
CA GLY A 44 2.29 23.76 -4.61
C GLY A 44 3.03 22.44 -4.90
N THR A 45 3.19 21.59 -3.90
CA THR A 45 3.76 20.23 -4.05
C THR A 45 2.64 19.18 -4.18
N CYS A 46 2.98 17.96 -4.59
CA CYS A 46 2.00 16.86 -4.64
C CYS A 46 1.42 16.50 -3.27
N PHE A 47 2.08 16.88 -2.17
CA PHE A 47 1.63 16.65 -0.79
C PHE A 47 0.85 17.84 -0.19
N ASN A 48 0.81 18.97 -0.87
CA ASN A 48 0.05 20.16 -0.51
C ASN A 48 -0.22 20.96 -1.79
N PRO A 49 -1.06 20.42 -2.70
CA PRO A 49 -1.27 20.99 -4.02
C PRO A 49 -2.07 22.29 -3.95
N ASN A 50 -2.10 23.01 -5.06
CA ASN A 50 -3.02 24.13 -5.24
C ASN A 50 -4.48 23.62 -5.28
N GLU A 51 -5.44 24.48 -4.95
CA GLU A 51 -6.86 24.14 -4.78
C GLU A 51 -7.51 23.50 -6.02
N THR A 52 -7.01 23.82 -7.20
CA THR A 52 -7.52 23.28 -8.48
C THR A 52 -6.84 21.98 -8.93
N ALA A 53 -5.83 21.49 -8.20
CA ALA A 53 -5.11 20.29 -8.59
C ALA A 53 -5.93 19.04 -8.31
N PRO A 54 -6.01 18.08 -9.25
CA PRO A 54 -6.78 16.87 -9.05
C PRO A 54 -6.13 15.95 -8.02
N CYS A 55 -6.92 15.44 -7.07
CA CYS A 55 -6.50 14.59 -5.97
C CYS A 55 -7.35 13.31 -5.96
N LEU A 56 -7.01 12.31 -6.76
CA LEU A 56 -7.77 11.05 -6.81
C LEU A 56 -6.97 9.88 -6.24
N HIS A 57 -5.79 9.63 -6.78
CA HIS A 57 -4.99 8.44 -6.47
C HIS A 57 -3.75 8.81 -5.63
N TYR A 58 -4.00 9.27 -4.42
CA TYR A 58 -2.97 9.79 -3.51
C TYR A 58 -2.38 8.73 -2.56
N GLY A 59 -3.00 7.55 -2.46
CA GLY A 59 -2.58 6.49 -1.53
C GLY A 59 -1.12 6.08 -1.68
N PRO A 60 -0.65 5.66 -2.87
CA PRO A 60 0.70 5.15 -3.06
C PRO A 60 1.79 6.10 -2.57
N HIS A 61 1.77 7.36 -2.98
CA HIS A 61 2.83 8.28 -2.56
C HIS A 61 2.76 8.70 -1.08
N LEU A 62 1.59 8.59 -0.44
CA LEU A 62 1.50 8.72 1.02
C LEU A 62 2.13 7.53 1.74
N MET A 63 1.92 6.33 1.24
CA MET A 63 2.54 5.10 1.75
C MET A 63 4.07 5.18 1.62
N LEU A 64 4.56 5.60 0.45
CA LEU A 64 5.98 5.85 0.23
C LEU A 64 6.52 6.94 1.15
N ALA A 65 5.77 8.03 1.39
CA ALA A 65 6.17 9.08 2.31
C ALA A 65 6.32 8.57 3.74
N MET A 66 5.44 7.66 4.19
CA MET A 66 5.58 7.00 5.50
C MET A 66 6.87 6.21 5.60
N ASP A 67 7.18 5.38 4.60
CA ASP A 67 8.42 4.60 4.56
C ASP A 67 9.67 5.49 4.52
N LEU A 68 9.62 6.60 3.78
CA LEU A 68 10.72 7.57 3.76
C LEU A 68 10.93 8.26 5.11
N ILE A 69 9.88 8.55 5.85
CA ILE A 69 9.97 9.10 7.21
C ILE A 69 10.60 8.08 8.16
N ILE A 70 10.14 6.82 8.10
CA ILE A 70 10.70 5.72 8.89
C ILE A 70 12.20 5.55 8.57
N ARG A 71 12.55 5.51 7.29
CA ARG A 71 13.93 5.43 6.83
C ARG A 71 14.79 6.61 7.29
N ALA A 72 14.26 7.83 7.22
CA ALA A 72 15.00 9.03 7.66
C ALA A 72 15.34 8.99 9.16
N LEU A 73 14.54 8.32 9.97
CA LEU A 73 14.74 8.20 11.41
C LEU A 73 15.52 6.94 11.81
N SER A 74 15.82 6.04 10.87
CA SER A 74 16.44 4.74 11.15
C SER A 74 17.80 4.82 11.83
N SER A 75 18.58 5.84 11.54
CA SER A 75 19.88 6.05 12.21
C SER A 75 19.75 6.55 13.65
N ALA A 76 18.65 7.22 13.98
CA ALA A 76 18.42 7.78 15.32
C ALA A 76 17.72 6.78 16.26
N ILE A 77 16.83 5.93 15.70
CA ILE A 77 16.03 4.96 16.47
C ILE A 77 15.99 3.60 15.76
N PRO A 78 17.13 2.95 15.52
CA PRO A 78 17.22 1.72 14.71
C PRO A 78 16.38 0.56 15.26
N ASP A 79 16.18 0.51 16.57
CA ASP A 79 15.39 -0.50 17.28
C ASP A 79 13.88 -0.37 17.06
N ARG A 80 13.42 0.72 16.45
CA ARG A 80 11.99 1.00 16.19
C ARG A 80 11.66 1.16 14.73
N THR A 81 12.62 1.03 13.85
CA THR A 81 12.43 1.18 12.40
C THR A 81 12.50 -0.17 11.70
N ALA A 82 11.76 -0.27 10.60
CA ALA A 82 11.84 -1.39 9.68
C ALA A 82 12.43 -0.95 8.34
N ALA A 83 12.88 -1.90 7.53
CA ALA A 83 13.15 -1.69 6.12
C ALA A 83 11.85 -1.35 5.37
N GLY A 84 11.98 -0.84 4.15
CA GLY A 84 10.82 -0.42 3.36
C GLY A 84 9.82 -1.57 3.11
N HIS A 85 8.56 -1.22 3.13
CA HIS A 85 7.46 -2.12 2.78
C HIS A 85 7.18 -2.09 1.27
N VAL A 86 6.18 -2.85 0.83
CA VAL A 86 5.55 -2.65 -0.47
C VAL A 86 4.93 -1.25 -0.53
N GLY A 87 5.65 -0.26 -0.96
CA GLY A 87 5.26 1.16 -0.89
C GLY A 87 4.15 1.57 -1.85
N ASP A 88 3.30 0.64 -2.28
CA ASP A 88 2.27 0.87 -3.29
C ASP A 88 0.94 0.20 -2.91
N SER A 89 -0.13 0.68 -3.49
CA SER A 89 -1.46 0.07 -3.44
C SER A 89 -1.83 -0.43 -4.83
N TRP A 90 -1.22 -1.52 -5.23
CA TRP A 90 -1.44 -2.11 -6.55
C TRP A 90 -2.87 -2.56 -6.73
N ASN A 91 -3.46 -2.17 -7.84
CA ASN A 91 -4.81 -2.59 -8.19
C ASN A 91 -4.85 -3.23 -9.57
N VAL A 92 -5.57 -4.33 -9.65
CA VAL A 92 -5.97 -4.97 -10.90
C VAL A 92 -7.48 -4.79 -11.05
N THR A 93 -7.90 -4.15 -12.12
CA THR A 93 -9.32 -3.96 -12.43
C THR A 93 -9.63 -4.52 -13.79
N LEU A 94 -10.65 -5.38 -13.86
CA LEU A 94 -11.20 -5.96 -15.08
C LEU A 94 -12.61 -5.42 -15.27
N VAL A 95 -12.88 -4.82 -16.43
CA VAL A 95 -14.20 -4.30 -16.79
C VAL A 95 -14.59 -4.87 -18.14
N GLY A 96 -15.74 -5.51 -18.21
CA GLY A 96 -16.23 -6.12 -19.44
C GLY A 96 -17.70 -6.44 -19.40
N GLU A 97 -18.14 -7.23 -20.36
CA GLU A 97 -19.51 -7.72 -20.49
C GLU A 97 -19.46 -9.21 -20.83
N ASP A 98 -20.30 -9.99 -20.19
CA ASP A 98 -20.54 -11.39 -20.46
C ASP A 98 -22.04 -11.66 -20.68
N GLU A 99 -22.43 -12.91 -20.71
CA GLU A 99 -23.84 -13.33 -20.87
C GLU A 99 -24.78 -12.84 -19.75
N ASN A 100 -24.22 -12.49 -18.59
CA ASN A 100 -24.96 -11.99 -17.43
C ASN A 100 -24.97 -10.45 -17.37
N GLY A 101 -24.29 -9.77 -18.30
CA GLY A 101 -24.23 -8.33 -18.42
C GLY A 101 -22.86 -7.74 -18.05
N LEU A 102 -22.86 -6.46 -17.65
CA LEU A 102 -21.63 -5.76 -17.30
C LEU A 102 -21.03 -6.27 -15.98
N PHE A 103 -19.74 -6.53 -15.99
CA PHE A 103 -18.99 -6.86 -14.79
C PHE A 103 -17.84 -5.88 -14.53
N LEU A 104 -17.54 -5.67 -13.25
CA LEU A 104 -16.37 -4.96 -12.76
C LEU A 104 -15.77 -5.77 -11.62
N SER A 105 -14.59 -6.33 -11.85
CA SER A 105 -13.78 -6.98 -10.82
C SER A 105 -12.62 -6.06 -10.47
N GLY A 106 -12.50 -5.67 -9.21
CA GLY A 106 -11.40 -4.86 -8.70
C GLY A 106 -10.75 -5.51 -7.50
N GLU A 107 -9.43 -5.59 -7.50
CA GLU A 107 -8.67 -6.21 -6.44
C GLU A 107 -7.41 -5.42 -6.14
N SER A 108 -7.16 -5.19 -4.84
CA SER A 108 -5.86 -4.68 -4.39
C SER A 108 -4.91 -5.85 -4.16
N LEU A 109 -3.68 -5.72 -4.65
CA LEU A 109 -2.64 -6.73 -4.47
C LEU A 109 -1.78 -6.40 -3.27
N VAL A 110 -1.24 -7.44 -2.67
CA VAL A 110 -0.39 -7.39 -1.47
C VAL A 110 1.08 -7.60 -1.82
N GLY A 111 1.98 -7.26 -0.91
CA GLY A 111 3.42 -7.42 -1.09
C GLY A 111 4.14 -7.86 0.16
N GLY A 112 5.45 -7.68 0.22
CA GLY A 112 6.26 -7.96 1.39
C GLY A 112 6.45 -6.75 2.28
N TRP A 113 6.53 -6.98 3.58
CA TRP A 113 6.94 -5.97 4.55
C TRP A 113 8.45 -6.02 4.79
N GLY A 114 9.03 -4.90 5.14
CA GLY A 114 10.43 -4.81 5.48
C GLY A 114 10.76 -5.55 6.77
N ALA A 115 11.95 -6.13 6.83
CA ALA A 115 12.51 -6.69 8.06
C ALA A 115 12.85 -5.58 9.07
N TYR A 116 12.91 -5.93 10.34
CA TYR A 116 13.23 -5.02 11.43
C TYR A 116 14.26 -5.65 12.37
N GLN A 117 14.79 -4.88 13.29
CA GLN A 117 15.76 -5.40 14.24
C GLN A 117 15.10 -6.43 15.18
N GLY A 118 15.48 -7.69 15.01
CA GLY A 118 14.96 -8.82 15.80
C GLY A 118 13.96 -9.70 15.06
N GLY A 119 13.61 -9.39 13.79
CA GLY A 119 12.66 -10.21 13.04
C GLY A 119 12.63 -9.97 11.54
N ASP A 120 12.23 -11.01 10.84
CA ASP A 120 11.98 -10.97 9.41
C ASP A 120 10.72 -10.17 9.09
N GLY A 121 10.61 -9.68 7.85
CA GLY A 121 9.41 -9.03 7.34
C GLY A 121 8.32 -10.03 6.99
N GLU A 122 7.06 -9.64 7.21
CA GLU A 122 5.91 -10.46 6.88
C GLU A 122 5.66 -10.51 5.37
N SER A 123 5.29 -11.68 4.87
CA SER A 123 5.00 -11.92 3.45
C SER A 123 3.54 -11.70 3.12
N ALA A 124 3.26 -11.26 1.90
CA ALA A 124 1.91 -11.15 1.35
C ALA A 124 0.94 -10.30 2.20
N LEU A 125 1.41 -9.17 2.72
CA LEU A 125 0.58 -8.19 3.43
C LEU A 125 0.34 -6.95 2.58
N ILE A 126 -0.81 -6.31 2.79
CA ILE A 126 -1.08 -4.98 2.26
C ILE A 126 -0.24 -3.96 3.04
N HIS A 127 0.00 -2.80 2.47
CA HIS A 127 0.71 -1.72 3.15
C HIS A 127 0.08 -1.38 4.51
N SER A 128 0.90 -1.07 5.50
CA SER A 128 0.49 -0.82 6.89
C SER A 128 -0.59 0.27 7.06
N ALA A 129 -0.68 1.22 6.12
CA ALA A 129 -1.71 2.25 6.11
C ALA A 129 -3.12 1.72 5.77
N ALA A 130 -3.23 0.54 5.16
CA ALA A 130 -4.50 -0.05 4.75
C ALA A 130 -5.19 -0.88 5.85
N GLY A 131 -4.52 -1.13 6.97
CA GLY A 131 -5.06 -1.87 8.10
C GLY A 131 -5.24 -3.37 7.84
N ASP A 132 -6.28 -3.96 8.44
CA ASP A 132 -6.56 -5.40 8.35
C ASP A 132 -7.32 -5.75 7.07
N PHE A 133 -6.64 -5.69 5.95
CA PHE A 133 -7.19 -6.04 4.64
C PHE A 133 -7.17 -7.57 4.45
N LYS A 134 -8.30 -8.12 3.99
CA LYS A 134 -8.44 -9.55 3.70
C LYS A 134 -8.50 -9.79 2.20
N ASN A 135 -7.91 -10.89 1.76
CA ASN A 135 -8.04 -11.34 0.38
C ASN A 135 -9.45 -11.87 0.11
N PHE A 136 -9.95 -11.66 -1.10
CA PHE A 136 -11.16 -12.33 -1.54
C PHE A 136 -10.89 -13.83 -1.75
N PRO A 137 -11.78 -14.71 -1.30
CA PRO A 137 -11.69 -16.13 -1.64
C PRO A 137 -11.70 -16.34 -3.17
N ILE A 138 -10.82 -17.20 -3.66
CA ILE A 138 -10.69 -17.47 -5.09
C ILE A 138 -12.03 -17.96 -5.67
N GLU A 139 -12.68 -18.87 -4.99
CA GLU A 139 -13.97 -19.44 -5.38
C GLU A 139 -15.05 -18.36 -5.55
N THR A 140 -15.05 -17.35 -4.68
CA THR A 140 -15.99 -16.23 -4.79
C THR A 140 -15.68 -15.35 -6.01
N GLN A 141 -14.41 -15.15 -6.33
CA GLN A 141 -14.02 -14.40 -7.52
C GLN A 141 -14.44 -15.14 -8.80
N GLU A 142 -14.14 -16.44 -8.89
CA GLU A 142 -14.47 -17.28 -10.05
C GLU A 142 -15.97 -17.48 -10.24
N GLN A 143 -16.76 -17.47 -9.16
CA GLN A 143 -18.21 -17.52 -9.24
C GLN A 143 -18.86 -16.21 -9.71
N ARG A 144 -18.24 -15.07 -9.38
CA ARG A 144 -18.83 -13.75 -9.66
C ARG A 144 -18.39 -13.15 -10.97
N TYR A 145 -17.23 -13.52 -11.45
CA TYR A 145 -16.59 -12.88 -12.59
C TYR A 145 -16.13 -13.92 -13.62
N PRO A 146 -16.14 -13.61 -14.90
CA PRO A 146 -15.66 -14.50 -15.95
C PRO A 146 -14.14 -14.57 -15.96
N LEU A 147 -13.58 -15.11 -14.92
CA LEU A 147 -12.13 -15.29 -14.74
C LEU A 147 -11.85 -16.60 -14.00
N ARG A 148 -10.64 -17.10 -14.12
CA ARG A 148 -10.08 -18.21 -13.36
C ARG A 148 -8.72 -17.79 -12.80
N ILE A 149 -8.45 -18.15 -11.55
CA ILE A 149 -7.15 -17.93 -10.91
C ILE A 149 -6.30 -19.17 -11.13
N LEU A 150 -5.35 -19.09 -12.05
CA LEU A 150 -4.45 -20.20 -12.38
C LEU A 150 -3.36 -20.42 -11.33
N LYS A 151 -2.95 -19.33 -10.67
CA LYS A 151 -1.92 -19.35 -9.65
C LYS A 151 -2.15 -18.22 -8.65
N TYR A 152 -1.99 -18.52 -7.37
CA TYR A 152 -1.91 -17.52 -6.32
C TYR A 152 -0.99 -18.03 -5.20
N GLY A 153 0.11 -17.36 -4.99
CA GLY A 153 1.11 -17.79 -4.00
C GLY A 153 2.21 -16.78 -3.78
N LEU A 154 3.11 -17.10 -2.89
CA LEU A 154 4.29 -16.28 -2.62
C LEU A 154 5.26 -16.30 -3.81
N ARG A 155 5.86 -15.16 -4.08
CA ARG A 155 6.96 -15.02 -5.03
C ARG A 155 8.26 -15.36 -4.32
N GLU A 156 8.70 -16.60 -4.43
CA GLU A 156 9.91 -17.09 -3.78
C GLU A 156 11.15 -16.24 -4.13
N GLY A 157 11.97 -15.99 -3.13
CA GLY A 157 13.21 -15.21 -3.28
C GLY A 157 13.01 -13.71 -3.53
N SER A 158 11.80 -13.17 -3.40
CA SER A 158 11.53 -11.74 -3.62
C SER A 158 11.77 -10.87 -2.38
N GLY A 159 11.97 -11.45 -1.21
CA GLY A 159 12.33 -10.73 0.00
C GLY A 159 13.77 -10.21 -0.04
N GLY A 160 13.99 -9.03 0.49
CA GLY A 160 15.34 -8.45 0.61
C GLY A 160 16.22 -9.26 1.58
N ILE A 161 17.49 -9.41 1.25
CA ILE A 161 18.45 -10.19 2.03
C ILE A 161 19.21 -9.26 2.99
N GLY A 162 19.33 -9.68 4.24
CA GLY A 162 20.07 -8.97 5.30
C GLY A 162 20.30 -9.89 6.49
N ASN A 163 20.58 -9.30 7.68
CA ASN A 163 20.61 -10.04 8.93
C ASN A 163 19.24 -10.66 9.26
N TRP A 164 18.20 -9.99 8.86
CA TRP A 164 16.82 -10.48 8.80
C TRP A 164 16.33 -10.31 7.37
N VAL A 165 15.42 -11.18 6.94
CA VAL A 165 14.95 -11.24 5.55
C VAL A 165 13.64 -10.47 5.41
N GLY A 166 13.53 -9.66 4.37
CA GLY A 166 12.27 -9.00 4.02
C GLY A 166 11.20 -10.01 3.59
N GLY A 167 9.94 -9.66 3.80
CA GLY A 167 8.80 -10.47 3.39
C GLY A 167 8.71 -10.61 1.88
N MET A 168 8.19 -11.74 1.43
CA MET A 168 7.98 -12.03 0.01
C MET A 168 6.71 -11.37 -0.53
N GLY A 169 6.77 -10.94 -1.79
CA GLY A 169 5.61 -10.55 -2.56
C GLY A 169 4.78 -11.74 -3.03
N ILE A 170 3.82 -11.49 -3.91
CA ILE A 170 2.95 -12.52 -4.47
C ILE A 170 3.11 -12.66 -5.98
N ILE A 171 2.69 -13.81 -6.49
CA ILE A 171 2.38 -14.07 -7.89
C ILE A 171 0.89 -14.41 -7.95
N LYS A 172 0.15 -13.74 -8.85
CA LYS A 172 -1.23 -14.08 -9.17
C LYS A 172 -1.42 -14.09 -10.69
N GLU A 173 -1.87 -15.23 -11.21
CA GLU A 173 -2.09 -15.46 -12.64
C GLU A 173 -3.59 -15.63 -12.89
N TYR A 174 -4.11 -14.88 -13.86
CA TYR A 174 -5.51 -14.88 -14.23
C TYR A 174 -5.69 -15.42 -15.64
N GLU A 175 -6.64 -16.31 -15.84
CA GLU A 175 -7.25 -16.60 -17.12
C GLU A 175 -8.56 -15.80 -17.22
N VAL A 176 -8.70 -14.98 -18.26
CA VAL A 176 -9.90 -14.18 -18.48
C VAL A 176 -10.80 -14.91 -19.48
N LEU A 177 -12.04 -15.17 -19.09
CA LEU A 177 -12.97 -16.02 -19.82
C LEU A 177 -13.96 -15.23 -20.70
N ALA A 178 -13.97 -13.90 -20.62
CA ALA A 178 -14.78 -13.01 -21.45
C ALA A 178 -13.99 -11.78 -21.89
N PRO A 179 -14.31 -11.14 -23.01
CA PRO A 179 -13.65 -9.90 -23.42
C PRO A 179 -13.75 -8.82 -22.34
N CYS A 180 -12.61 -8.23 -21.97
CA CYS A 180 -12.59 -7.18 -20.98
C CYS A 180 -11.47 -6.17 -21.23
N ARG A 181 -11.57 -5.03 -20.57
CA ARG A 181 -10.48 -4.06 -20.40
C ARG A 181 -9.77 -4.34 -19.09
N LEU A 182 -8.47 -4.59 -19.17
CA LEU A 182 -7.58 -4.65 -18.01
C LEU A 182 -7.05 -3.26 -17.71
N GLN A 183 -7.19 -2.82 -16.46
CA GLN A 183 -6.59 -1.61 -15.93
C GLN A 183 -5.67 -1.99 -14.77
N LEU A 184 -4.41 -1.62 -14.91
CA LEU A 184 -3.38 -1.84 -13.90
C LEU A 184 -2.95 -0.51 -13.31
N TRP A 185 -2.92 -0.46 -11.98
CA TRP A 185 -2.42 0.68 -11.21
C TRP A 185 -1.18 0.22 -10.47
N PHE A 186 -0.03 0.45 -11.07
CA PHE A 186 1.27 0.13 -10.50
C PHE A 186 2.19 1.33 -10.59
N GLU A 187 3.05 1.49 -9.61
CA GLU A 187 4.24 2.31 -9.75
C GLU A 187 5.36 1.50 -10.44
N ARG A 188 6.24 2.22 -11.14
CA ARG A 188 7.42 1.63 -11.80
C ARG A 188 8.63 1.70 -10.87
#